data_ff473e841a81e763db884d59ffc3ff2c
#
_entry.id   ff473e841a81e763db884d59ffc3ff2c
#
_cell.length_a   1.000
_cell.length_b   1.000
_cell.length_c   1.000
_cell.angle_alpha   90.00
_cell.angle_beta   90.00
_cell.angle_gamma   90.00
#
_symmetry.space_group_name_H-M   'P 1'
#
loop_
_entity.id
_entity.type
_entity.pdbx_description
1 polymer ?
#
loop_
_entity_poly.entity_id
_entity_poly.type
_entity_poly.pdbx_seq_one_letter_code
_entity_poly.pdbx_strand_id
1 'polypeptide(L)'
;MKNALKTLALCSALATSTAALADADQTKLYDPMTAKEKVVINIDLLGKDGNTAVGRVVAVNTPFGVALYPNLKGLTPGMHGFHVHQNPDCGMTDDGLGMKAGGHWDPEKKGVHSFPWDKNGHKGDLPGLFVAADGTAVTPVLAPKLKSVNELKGHSLMIHVGGDNYHDHPAKLGGGGARMACGIIK
;
A
#
# COMPACT_ATOMS: atom_id res chain seq x y z
N MET A 1 -45.33 -37.40 63.29
CA MET A 1 -45.70 -36.47 62.23
C MET A 1 -44.41 -36.05 61.52
N LYS A 2 -44.10 -36.61 60.36
CA LYS A 2 -42.88 -36.40 59.62
C LYS A 2 -43.24 -35.64 58.32
N ASN A 3 -42.87 -34.35 58.22
CA ASN A 3 -43.06 -33.56 57.02
C ASN A 3 -41.87 -33.82 56.08
N ALA A 4 -42.16 -34.42 54.92
CA ALA A 4 -41.19 -34.59 53.87
C ALA A 4 -41.23 -33.33 52.93
N LEU A 5 -40.16 -32.58 52.94
CA LEU A 5 -39.90 -31.48 52.00
C LEU A 5 -39.50 -32.09 50.64
N LYS A 6 -40.34 -31.87 49.62
CA LYS A 6 -40.00 -32.22 48.22
C LYS A 6 -39.23 -31.06 47.59
N THR A 7 -37.94 -31.28 47.36
CA THR A 7 -37.10 -30.33 46.62
C THR A 7 -37.34 -30.53 45.13
N LEU A 8 -37.88 -29.51 44.45
CA LEU A 8 -38.06 -29.51 43.01
C LEU A 8 -36.78 -29.00 42.36
N ALA A 9 -36.03 -29.89 41.73
CA ALA A 9 -34.86 -29.51 40.95
C ALA A 9 -35.30 -28.96 39.58
N LEU A 10 -35.09 -27.66 39.39
CA LEU A 10 -35.31 -27.01 38.10
C LEU A 10 -34.06 -27.18 37.23
N CYS A 11 -34.07 -28.15 36.30
CA CYS A 11 -33.04 -28.26 35.26
C CYS A 11 -33.27 -27.20 34.22
N SER A 12 -32.54 -26.09 34.26
CA SER A 12 -32.46 -25.12 33.16
C SER A 12 -31.49 -25.68 32.09
N ALA A 13 -32.05 -26.16 31.00
CA ALA A 13 -31.28 -26.50 29.82
C ALA A 13 -30.80 -25.20 29.17
N LEU A 14 -29.50 -24.88 29.30
CA LEU A 14 -28.84 -23.86 28.49
C LEU A 14 -28.72 -24.44 27.08
N ALA A 15 -29.56 -23.94 26.17
CA ALA A 15 -29.38 -24.14 24.74
C ALA A 15 -28.19 -23.27 24.30
N THR A 16 -27.00 -23.85 24.20
CA THR A 16 -25.85 -23.21 23.52
C THR A 16 -26.14 -23.23 22.02
N SER A 17 -26.62 -22.12 21.48
CA SER A 17 -26.62 -21.90 20.05
C SER A 17 -25.17 -21.71 19.60
N THR A 18 -24.54 -22.77 19.14
CA THR A 18 -23.31 -22.68 18.34
C THR A 18 -23.69 -22.04 17.01
N ALA A 19 -23.53 -20.73 16.90
CA ALA A 19 -23.47 -20.10 15.60
C ALA A 19 -22.31 -20.74 14.87
N ALA A 20 -22.59 -21.57 13.87
CA ALA A 20 -21.61 -22.02 12.91
C ALA A 20 -21.10 -20.78 12.20
N LEU A 21 -19.97 -20.27 12.62
CA LEU A 21 -19.17 -19.34 11.82
C LEU A 21 -18.85 -20.13 10.57
N ALA A 22 -19.36 -19.66 9.43
CA ALA A 22 -18.97 -20.20 8.14
C ALA A 22 -17.45 -20.16 8.10
N ASP A 23 -16.85 -21.34 8.05
CA ASP A 23 -15.41 -21.53 7.88
C ASP A 23 -15.08 -21.08 6.46
N ALA A 24 -14.95 -19.74 6.30
CA ALA A 24 -14.33 -19.21 5.11
C ALA A 24 -12.91 -19.75 5.14
N ASP A 25 -12.54 -20.54 4.14
CA ASP A 25 -11.19 -21.10 3.98
C ASP A 25 -10.16 -19.96 4.05
N GLN A 26 -9.75 -19.61 5.26
CA GLN A 26 -8.76 -18.58 5.58
C GLN A 26 -7.35 -19.04 5.22
N THR A 27 -7.20 -20.27 4.72
CA THR A 27 -5.88 -20.83 4.39
C THR A 27 -5.37 -20.36 3.04
N LYS A 28 -6.26 -19.86 2.16
CA LYS A 28 -5.88 -19.36 0.85
C LYS A 28 -5.59 -17.86 0.93
N LEU A 29 -4.30 -17.51 0.92
CA LEU A 29 -3.87 -16.13 0.77
C LEU A 29 -4.49 -15.50 -0.50
N TYR A 30 -5.00 -14.28 -0.38
CA TYR A 30 -5.52 -13.54 -1.53
C TYR A 30 -4.42 -13.32 -2.56
N ASP A 31 -4.64 -13.78 -3.79
CA ASP A 31 -3.75 -13.51 -4.92
C ASP A 31 -4.31 -12.32 -5.74
N PRO A 32 -3.68 -11.14 -5.68
CA PRO A 32 -4.14 -9.96 -6.41
C PRO A 32 -4.09 -10.16 -7.93
N MET A 33 -3.32 -11.13 -8.42
CA MET A 33 -3.28 -11.46 -9.84
C MET A 33 -4.58 -12.08 -10.35
N THR A 34 -5.45 -12.56 -9.48
CA THR A 34 -6.77 -13.10 -9.83
C THR A 34 -7.85 -12.03 -9.97
N ALA A 35 -7.59 -10.78 -9.56
CA ALA A 35 -8.54 -9.69 -9.69
C ALA A 35 -8.88 -9.42 -11.15
N LYS A 36 -10.18 -9.18 -11.44
CA LYS A 36 -10.67 -8.86 -12.79
C LYS A 36 -10.09 -7.54 -13.30
N GLU A 37 -10.11 -6.53 -12.43
CA GLU A 37 -9.53 -5.21 -12.69
C GLU A 37 -8.28 -5.04 -11.84
N LYS A 38 -7.14 -4.95 -12.51
CA LYS A 38 -5.85 -4.74 -11.87
C LYS A 38 -4.90 -3.99 -12.78
N VAL A 39 -3.92 -3.35 -12.19
CA VAL A 39 -2.77 -2.78 -12.89
C VAL A 39 -1.50 -3.44 -12.32
N VAL A 40 -0.67 -3.97 -13.20
CA VAL A 40 0.62 -4.57 -12.83
C VAL A 40 1.72 -3.58 -13.18
N ILE A 41 2.51 -3.22 -12.17
CA ILE A 41 3.56 -2.22 -12.27
C ILE A 41 4.89 -2.92 -12.00
N ASN A 42 5.71 -3.08 -13.04
CA ASN A 42 7.07 -3.59 -12.88
C ASN A 42 7.93 -2.49 -12.28
N ILE A 43 8.72 -2.83 -11.28
CA ILE A 43 9.57 -1.90 -10.53
C ILE A 43 11.03 -2.24 -10.78
N ASP A 44 11.78 -1.21 -11.12
CA ASP A 44 13.22 -1.28 -11.30
C ASP A 44 13.93 -0.41 -10.27
N LEU A 45 14.99 -0.94 -9.67
CA LEU A 45 15.98 -0.16 -8.92
C LEU A 45 16.72 0.74 -9.92
N LEU A 46 16.77 2.04 -9.60
CA LEU A 46 17.36 3.03 -10.49
C LEU A 46 18.89 3.03 -10.37
N GLY A 47 19.58 3.04 -11.49
CA GLY A 47 21.03 3.08 -11.55
C GLY A 47 21.55 3.99 -12.66
N LYS A 48 22.73 4.60 -12.46
CA LYS A 48 23.36 5.47 -13.46
C LYS A 48 23.72 4.72 -14.73
N ASP A 49 24.15 3.47 -14.57
CA ASP A 49 24.63 2.61 -15.66
C ASP A 49 23.54 1.67 -16.18
N GLY A 50 22.32 1.80 -15.67
CA GLY A 50 21.17 0.99 -16.02
C GLY A 50 20.33 0.59 -14.81
N ASN A 51 19.08 0.28 -15.06
CA ASN A 51 18.14 -0.11 -14.02
C ASN A 51 18.13 -1.63 -13.83
N THR A 52 17.82 -2.08 -12.62
CA THR A 52 17.74 -3.51 -12.27
C THR A 52 16.34 -3.86 -11.80
N ALA A 53 15.71 -4.88 -12.42
CA ALA A 53 14.39 -5.33 -12.03
C ALA A 53 14.40 -5.88 -10.59
N VAL A 54 13.51 -5.36 -9.75
CA VAL A 54 13.36 -5.76 -8.34
C VAL A 54 12.01 -6.43 -8.05
N GLY A 55 11.12 -6.50 -9.03
CA GLY A 55 9.82 -7.17 -8.91
C GLY A 55 8.68 -6.34 -9.44
N ARG A 56 7.51 -6.48 -8.83
CA ARG A 56 6.29 -5.79 -9.26
C ARG A 56 5.40 -5.39 -8.09
N VAL A 57 4.55 -4.42 -8.35
CA VAL A 57 3.41 -4.07 -7.50
C VAL A 57 2.13 -4.33 -8.30
N VAL A 58 1.15 -5.00 -7.69
CA VAL A 58 -0.17 -5.21 -8.28
C VAL A 58 -1.17 -4.31 -7.57
N ALA A 59 -1.79 -3.41 -8.31
CA ALA A 59 -2.85 -2.55 -7.80
C ALA A 59 -4.22 -3.12 -8.13
N VAL A 60 -5.14 -3.16 -7.18
CA VAL A 60 -6.51 -3.67 -7.33
C VAL A 60 -7.52 -2.74 -6.69
N ASN A 61 -8.74 -2.70 -7.23
CA ASN A 61 -9.85 -1.95 -6.64
C ASN A 61 -10.34 -2.63 -5.36
N THR A 62 -10.65 -1.83 -4.35
CA THR A 62 -11.34 -2.26 -3.13
C THR A 62 -12.49 -1.29 -2.81
N PRO A 63 -13.43 -1.63 -1.92
CA PRO A 63 -14.46 -0.70 -1.45
C PRO A 63 -13.90 0.56 -0.76
N PHE A 64 -12.63 0.53 -0.33
CA PHE A 64 -12.00 1.58 0.47
C PHE A 64 -10.96 2.40 -0.30
N GLY A 65 -10.76 2.12 -1.58
CA GLY A 65 -9.73 2.72 -2.43
C GLY A 65 -8.96 1.68 -3.21
N VAL A 66 -7.76 1.99 -3.64
CA VAL A 66 -6.87 1.07 -4.36
C VAL A 66 -5.91 0.42 -3.38
N ALA A 67 -5.87 -0.90 -3.35
CA ALA A 67 -4.85 -1.65 -2.62
C ALA A 67 -3.67 -1.96 -3.55
N LEU A 68 -2.45 -1.71 -3.07
CA LEU A 68 -1.21 -2.02 -3.76
C LEU A 68 -0.51 -3.19 -3.06
N TYR A 69 -0.26 -4.24 -3.80
CA TYR A 69 0.36 -5.48 -3.34
C TYR A 69 1.79 -5.56 -3.89
N PRO A 70 2.79 -5.14 -3.13
CA PRO A 70 4.17 -5.28 -3.55
C PRO A 70 4.62 -6.74 -3.49
N ASN A 71 5.48 -7.10 -4.43
CA ASN A 71 6.29 -8.32 -4.43
C ASN A 71 7.65 -7.95 -4.97
N LEU A 72 8.47 -7.35 -4.09
CA LEU A 72 9.75 -6.74 -4.40
C LEU A 72 10.85 -7.38 -3.58
N LYS A 73 12.07 -7.36 -4.11
CA LYS A 73 13.28 -7.86 -3.45
C LYS A 73 14.51 -7.04 -3.82
N GLY A 74 15.53 -7.08 -2.98
CA GLY A 74 16.80 -6.37 -3.25
C GLY A 74 16.71 -4.87 -2.97
N LEU A 75 15.74 -4.44 -2.16
CA LEU A 75 15.65 -3.08 -1.68
C LEU A 75 16.38 -2.91 -0.34
N THR A 76 16.76 -1.68 -0.01
CA THR A 76 17.33 -1.35 1.31
C THR A 76 16.26 -1.57 2.40
N PRO A 77 16.58 -2.27 3.51
CA PRO A 77 15.63 -2.45 4.61
C PRO A 77 15.21 -1.14 5.28
N GLY A 78 13.94 -1.07 5.70
CA GLY A 78 13.38 0.07 6.43
C GLY A 78 12.03 0.55 5.90
N MET A 79 11.60 1.71 6.37
CA MET A 79 10.45 2.42 5.84
C MET A 79 10.88 3.40 4.75
N HIS A 80 10.20 3.37 3.62
CA HIS A 80 10.49 4.20 2.46
C HIS A 80 9.31 5.05 2.05
N GLY A 81 9.56 6.28 1.63
CA GLY A 81 8.56 7.10 0.95
C GLY A 81 8.08 6.36 -0.30
N PHE A 82 6.76 6.29 -0.48
CA PHE A 82 6.11 5.54 -1.54
C PHE A 82 5.00 6.40 -2.14
N HIS A 83 5.17 6.80 -3.40
CA HIS A 83 4.29 7.81 -3.99
C HIS A 83 3.99 7.53 -5.46
N VAL A 84 2.81 7.98 -5.91
CA VAL A 84 2.52 8.13 -7.33
C VAL A 84 3.07 9.49 -7.79
N HIS A 85 3.93 9.46 -8.80
CA HIS A 85 4.51 10.65 -9.41
C HIS A 85 3.79 11.03 -10.69
N GLN A 86 3.93 12.30 -11.09
CA GLN A 86 3.13 12.96 -12.12
C GLN A 86 3.29 12.33 -13.51
N ASN A 87 4.52 12.00 -13.91
CA ASN A 87 4.81 11.59 -15.27
C ASN A 87 5.10 10.08 -15.37
N PRO A 88 4.71 9.41 -16.48
CA PRO A 88 5.05 8.00 -16.72
C PRO A 88 6.48 7.84 -17.26
N ASP A 89 7.46 8.43 -16.56
CA ASP A 89 8.87 8.43 -16.97
C ASP A 89 9.79 8.30 -15.77
N CYS A 90 10.52 7.17 -15.68
CA CYS A 90 11.50 6.89 -14.64
C CYS A 90 12.93 7.34 -15.02
N GLY A 91 13.10 8.12 -16.09
CA GLY A 91 14.40 8.57 -16.56
C GLY A 91 15.10 9.56 -15.63
N MET A 92 16.42 9.64 -15.76
CA MET A 92 17.26 10.59 -15.04
C MET A 92 17.30 11.95 -15.74
N THR A 93 17.61 12.99 -14.97
CA THR A 93 18.05 14.32 -15.43
C THR A 93 19.39 14.64 -14.77
N ASP A 94 19.90 15.84 -15.01
CA ASP A 94 21.11 16.33 -14.32
C ASP A 94 20.93 16.43 -12.80
N ASP A 95 19.65 16.57 -12.32
CA ASP A 95 19.31 16.64 -10.89
C ASP A 95 19.30 15.24 -10.22
N GLY A 96 19.30 14.16 -10.98
CA GLY A 96 19.37 12.80 -10.42
C GLY A 96 18.52 11.74 -11.11
N LEU A 97 18.54 10.55 -10.51
CA LEU A 97 17.81 9.38 -11.00
C LEU A 97 16.29 9.57 -10.84
N GLY A 98 15.53 9.11 -11.83
CA GLY A 98 14.06 9.11 -11.80
C GLY A 98 13.42 10.51 -11.88
N MET A 99 14.20 11.58 -12.07
CA MET A 99 13.70 12.96 -11.97
C MET A 99 12.69 13.33 -13.07
N LYS A 100 12.70 12.62 -14.21
CA LYS A 100 11.67 12.82 -15.25
C LYS A 100 10.25 12.44 -14.82
N ALA A 101 10.10 11.68 -13.74
CA ALA A 101 8.79 11.37 -13.15
C ALA A 101 8.07 12.62 -12.60
N GLY A 102 8.76 13.73 -12.44
CA GLY A 102 8.18 14.95 -11.86
C GLY A 102 7.98 14.88 -10.34
N GLY A 103 7.10 15.68 -9.78
CA GLY A 103 6.71 15.68 -8.37
C GLY A 103 5.68 14.61 -8.06
N HIS A 104 5.19 14.59 -6.81
CA HIS A 104 4.05 13.78 -6.42
C HIS A 104 2.83 14.18 -7.25
N TRP A 105 2.03 13.20 -7.65
CA TRP A 105 0.82 13.45 -8.45
C TRP A 105 -0.19 14.28 -7.65
N ASP A 106 -0.40 15.52 -8.09
CA ASP A 106 -1.26 16.51 -7.45
C ASP A 106 -2.19 17.18 -8.48
N PRO A 107 -3.24 16.47 -8.97
CA PRO A 107 -4.13 17.01 -9.99
C PRO A 107 -4.96 18.20 -9.50
N GLU A 108 -5.17 18.32 -8.19
CA GLU A 108 -5.95 19.39 -7.58
C GLU A 108 -5.08 20.59 -7.16
N LYS A 109 -3.75 20.51 -7.40
CA LYS A 109 -2.76 21.57 -7.07
C LYS A 109 -2.81 22.00 -5.61
N LYS A 110 -2.91 21.05 -4.70
CA LYS A 110 -2.90 21.27 -3.25
C LYS A 110 -1.56 21.80 -2.77
N GLY A 111 -0.46 21.32 -3.39
CA GLY A 111 0.91 21.77 -3.09
C GLY A 111 1.38 21.41 -1.68
N VAL A 112 0.75 20.43 -1.03
CA VAL A 112 1.04 20.02 0.35
C VAL A 112 1.20 18.51 0.39
N HIS A 113 2.29 18.04 0.99
CA HIS A 113 2.49 16.62 1.31
C HIS A 113 1.80 16.28 2.63
N SER A 114 1.01 15.22 2.65
CA SER A 114 0.22 14.85 3.82
C SER A 114 -0.11 13.37 3.86
N PHE A 115 -0.83 12.95 4.90
CA PHE A 115 -1.26 11.57 5.07
C PHE A 115 -2.08 11.04 3.87
N PRO A 116 -2.00 9.73 3.60
CA PRO A 116 -2.72 9.09 2.49
C PRO A 116 -4.24 9.27 2.51
N TRP A 117 -4.81 9.55 3.67
CA TRP A 117 -6.26 9.80 3.87
C TRP A 117 -6.63 11.29 3.98
N ASP A 118 -5.65 12.18 4.01
CA ASP A 118 -5.91 13.62 4.08
C ASP A 118 -6.22 14.17 2.69
N LYS A 119 -7.45 14.68 2.54
CA LYS A 119 -7.91 15.29 1.28
C LYS A 119 -7.17 16.57 0.89
N ASN A 120 -6.43 17.18 1.82
CA ASN A 120 -5.65 18.40 1.55
C ASN A 120 -4.25 18.10 1.01
N GLY A 121 -3.77 16.85 1.09
CA GLY A 121 -2.48 16.45 0.52
C GLY A 121 -2.56 16.04 -0.94
N HIS A 122 -1.39 15.80 -1.56
CA HIS A 122 -1.31 15.31 -2.93
C HIS A 122 -2.08 14.01 -3.09
N LYS A 123 -2.69 13.79 -4.24
CA LYS A 123 -3.41 12.54 -4.53
C LYS A 123 -2.46 11.34 -4.58
N GLY A 124 -1.22 11.58 -4.97
CA GLY A 124 -0.17 10.57 -5.06
C GLY A 124 0.50 10.18 -3.74
N ASP A 125 0.17 10.82 -2.60
CA ASP A 125 0.72 10.43 -1.30
C ASP A 125 0.12 9.10 -0.85
N LEU A 126 0.96 8.07 -0.69
CA LEU A 126 0.60 6.71 -0.29
C LEU A 126 1.14 6.40 1.11
N PRO A 127 0.65 5.35 1.78
CA PRO A 127 1.35 4.83 2.95
C PRO A 127 2.77 4.40 2.61
N GLY A 128 3.72 4.66 3.51
CA GLY A 128 5.11 4.26 3.34
C GLY A 128 5.26 2.76 3.08
N LEU A 129 6.24 2.40 2.27
CA LEU A 129 6.56 1.02 1.95
C LEU A 129 7.53 0.44 3.00
N PHE A 130 7.11 -0.62 3.66
CA PHE A 130 8.00 -1.37 4.56
C PHE A 130 8.82 -2.40 3.76
N VAL A 131 10.15 -2.34 3.94
CA VAL A 131 11.10 -3.33 3.42
C VAL A 131 11.70 -4.10 4.60
N ALA A 132 11.55 -5.41 4.59
CA ALA A 132 12.05 -6.29 5.63
C ALA A 132 13.59 -6.37 5.65
N ALA A 133 14.17 -6.94 6.71
CA ALA A 133 15.63 -7.03 6.88
C ALA A 133 16.34 -7.84 5.77
N ASP A 134 15.64 -8.72 5.07
CA ASP A 134 16.14 -9.49 3.93
C ASP A 134 16.03 -8.74 2.59
N GLY A 135 15.58 -7.49 2.60
CA GLY A 135 15.39 -6.67 1.41
C GLY A 135 14.10 -6.94 0.64
N THR A 136 13.14 -7.68 1.22
CA THR A 136 11.85 -7.95 0.60
C THR A 136 10.78 -6.93 1.04
N ALA A 137 9.86 -6.58 0.12
CA ALA A 137 8.67 -5.80 0.42
C ALA A 137 7.45 -6.53 -0.12
N VAL A 138 6.61 -7.04 0.81
CA VAL A 138 5.43 -7.86 0.49
C VAL A 138 4.18 -7.40 1.24
N THR A 139 4.29 -6.40 2.11
CA THR A 139 3.16 -5.88 2.89
C THR A 139 2.29 -4.98 2.04
N PRO A 140 1.00 -5.30 1.82
CA PRO A 140 0.11 -4.45 1.05
C PRO A 140 -0.15 -3.11 1.74
N VAL A 141 -0.39 -2.07 0.93
CA VAL A 141 -0.82 -0.75 1.41
C VAL A 141 -2.12 -0.33 0.72
N LEU A 142 -2.93 0.46 1.42
CA LEU A 142 -4.19 0.99 0.91
C LEU A 142 -4.05 2.47 0.56
N ALA A 143 -4.44 2.85 -0.66
CA ALA A 143 -4.48 4.22 -1.16
C ALA A 143 -5.95 4.72 -1.19
N PRO A 144 -6.49 5.30 -0.11
CA PRO A 144 -7.92 5.62 -0.01
C PRO A 144 -8.34 6.82 -0.87
N LYS A 145 -7.39 7.67 -1.29
CA LYS A 145 -7.64 8.78 -2.21
C LYS A 145 -7.86 8.33 -3.65
N LEU A 146 -7.36 7.15 -4.04
CA LEU A 146 -7.56 6.57 -5.36
C LEU A 146 -8.91 5.83 -5.41
N LYS A 147 -9.73 6.14 -6.40
CA LYS A 147 -11.06 5.54 -6.57
C LYS A 147 -11.06 4.36 -7.53
N SER A 148 -10.08 4.29 -8.41
CA SER A 148 -9.91 3.21 -9.39
C SER A 148 -8.45 3.01 -9.74
N VAL A 149 -8.07 1.77 -10.03
CA VAL A 149 -6.73 1.45 -10.59
C VAL A 149 -6.47 2.15 -11.91
N ASN A 150 -7.52 2.53 -12.64
CA ASN A 150 -7.38 3.26 -13.91
C ASN A 150 -6.84 4.68 -13.71
N GLU A 151 -7.02 5.27 -12.53
CA GLU A 151 -6.45 6.59 -12.21
C GLU A 151 -4.92 6.56 -12.14
N LEU A 152 -4.32 5.40 -11.93
CA LEU A 152 -2.87 5.24 -11.86
C LEU A 152 -2.20 5.31 -13.24
N LYS A 153 -2.94 5.04 -14.32
CA LYS A 153 -2.37 4.98 -15.68
C LYS A 153 -1.86 6.35 -16.13
N GLY A 154 -0.72 6.34 -16.80
CA GLY A 154 -0.07 7.57 -17.25
C GLY A 154 0.76 8.27 -16.18
N HIS A 155 1.06 7.56 -15.10
CA HIS A 155 1.90 8.01 -13.99
C HIS A 155 3.07 7.05 -13.75
N SER A 156 3.88 7.31 -12.74
CA SER A 156 4.88 6.37 -12.25
C SER A 156 4.74 6.13 -10.75
N LEU A 157 5.10 4.95 -10.30
CA LEU A 157 5.16 4.56 -8.90
C LEU A 157 6.61 4.67 -8.44
N MET A 158 6.84 5.44 -7.38
CA MET A 158 8.17 5.77 -6.90
C MET A 158 8.39 5.25 -5.48
N ILE A 159 9.58 4.69 -5.25
CA ILE A 159 10.09 4.33 -3.92
C ILE A 159 11.31 5.20 -3.65
N HIS A 160 11.32 5.88 -2.51
CA HIS A 160 12.39 6.78 -2.12
C HIS A 160 13.43 6.11 -1.22
N VAL A 161 14.63 6.70 -1.13
CA VAL A 161 15.70 6.22 -0.23
C VAL A 161 15.34 6.44 1.22
N GLY A 162 14.76 7.61 1.54
CA GLY A 162 14.31 7.95 2.89
C GLY A 162 12.91 7.48 3.20
N GLY A 163 12.49 7.67 4.45
CA GLY A 163 11.14 7.39 4.93
C GLY A 163 10.10 8.41 4.50
N ASP A 164 9.01 8.46 5.25
CA ASP A 164 7.95 9.44 5.06
C ASP A 164 7.36 9.85 6.42
N ASN A 165 7.43 11.13 6.75
CA ASN A 165 6.82 11.70 7.95
C ASN A 165 5.43 12.30 7.67
N TYR A 166 4.92 12.19 6.43
CA TYR A 166 3.62 12.69 5.97
C TYR A 166 3.43 14.20 6.15
N HIS A 167 4.51 14.95 6.07
CA HIS A 167 4.51 16.41 6.24
C HIS A 167 5.65 17.06 5.44
N ASP A 168 5.53 18.39 5.18
CA ASP A 168 6.58 19.15 4.51
C ASP A 168 7.67 19.70 5.45
N HIS A 169 7.57 19.40 6.74
CA HIS A 169 8.53 19.81 7.77
C HIS A 169 8.93 18.61 8.67
N PRO A 170 10.20 18.56 9.13
CA PRO A 170 11.32 19.46 8.87
C PRO A 170 11.93 19.34 7.47
N ALA A 171 11.58 18.29 6.72
CA ALA A 171 12.04 18.06 5.35
C ALA A 171 10.85 18.01 4.39
N LYS A 172 10.98 18.61 3.21
CA LYS A 172 9.93 18.60 2.18
C LYS A 172 9.56 17.20 1.75
N LEU A 173 8.28 17.01 1.38
CA LEU A 173 7.76 15.77 0.79
C LEU A 173 8.07 14.55 1.66
N GLY A 174 7.81 14.67 2.97
CA GLY A 174 7.98 13.58 3.92
C GLY A 174 9.42 13.22 4.27
N GLY A 175 10.42 13.88 3.66
CA GLY A 175 11.82 13.55 3.82
C GLY A 175 12.28 12.34 3.01
N GLY A 176 11.51 11.90 2.01
CA GLY A 176 11.83 10.76 1.15
C GLY A 176 13.17 10.89 0.43
N GLY A 177 13.57 12.11 0.07
CA GLY A 177 14.87 12.37 -0.53
C GLY A 177 15.03 11.75 -1.92
N ALA A 178 16.19 11.13 -2.17
CA ALA A 178 16.52 10.54 -3.46
C ALA A 178 15.57 9.41 -3.86
N ARG A 179 15.45 9.17 -5.17
CA ARG A 179 14.60 8.14 -5.75
C ARG A 179 15.38 6.85 -5.90
N MET A 180 14.90 5.79 -5.25
CA MET A 180 15.56 4.49 -5.20
C MET A 180 15.08 3.56 -6.30
N ALA A 181 13.77 3.43 -6.45
CA ALA A 181 13.18 2.54 -7.44
C ALA A 181 11.91 3.15 -8.05
N CYS A 182 11.62 2.78 -9.30
CA CYS A 182 10.54 3.37 -10.06
C CYS A 182 9.89 2.35 -11.01
N GLY A 183 8.57 2.50 -11.22
CA GLY A 183 7.83 1.75 -12.22
C GLY A 183 6.86 2.62 -13.00
N ILE A 184 6.87 2.51 -14.33
CA ILE A 184 5.92 3.21 -15.20
C ILE A 184 4.59 2.46 -15.18
N ILE A 185 3.49 3.20 -15.01
CA ILE A 185 2.13 2.67 -14.95
C ILE A 185 1.45 2.87 -16.31
N LYS A 186 1.18 1.77 -16.99
CA LYS A 186 0.58 1.72 -18.34
C LYS A 186 -0.91 1.42 -18.29
#